data_7f041ff0c1a407af90c49e65d1b7d2fd
#
_entry.id   7f041ff0c1a407af90c49e65d1b7d2fd
#
_cell.length_a   1.000
_cell.length_b   1.000
_cell.length_c   1.000
_cell.angle_alpha   90.00
_cell.angle_beta   90.00
_cell.angle_gamma   90.00
#
_symmetry.space_group_name_H-M   'P 1'
#
loop_
_entity.id
_entity.type
_entity.pdbx_description
1 polymer ?
#
loop_
_entity_poly.entity_id
_entity_poly.type
_entity_poly.pdbx_seq_one_letter_code
_entity_poly.pdbx_strand_id
1 'polypeptide(L)'
;NLSIRKARPGDRVLISGTIGDHGIAIMSVREGLEFETVLESDSAPLHDLARTMLDACPEIRCMRDPTRGGVSSALNELAAASNVGVHIHEPALPVRAEVSAACEMLGLDPLYVANEGKLIAVVPTVHAEHVLSVMRQHPLGRNSAIIGDIIQDHPGMVIMRSVIGGDRVVTMLAGEQLPRIC
;
A
#
# COMPACT_ATOMS: atom_id res chain seq x y z
N ASN A 1 -5.54 -6.82 -19.32
CA ASN A 1 -6.62 -5.86 -19.01
C ASN A 1 -6.80 -5.75 -17.49
N LEU A 2 -6.19 -4.73 -16.89
CA LEU A 2 -6.25 -4.43 -15.45
C LEU A 2 -7.60 -3.80 -15.07
N SER A 3 -8.14 -4.16 -13.89
CA SER A 3 -9.33 -3.52 -13.33
C SER A 3 -9.44 -3.79 -11.83
N ILE A 4 -9.83 -2.78 -11.05
CA ILE A 4 -10.12 -2.92 -9.61
C ILE A 4 -11.33 -3.83 -9.32
N ARG A 5 -12.07 -4.24 -10.36
CA ARG A 5 -13.22 -5.14 -10.27
C ARG A 5 -12.86 -6.62 -10.48
N LYS A 6 -11.56 -6.94 -10.62
CA LYS A 6 -11.12 -8.29 -10.98
C LYS A 6 -10.43 -9.06 -9.85
N ALA A 7 -10.28 -8.47 -8.67
CA ALA A 7 -9.73 -9.18 -7.52
C ALA A 7 -10.65 -10.37 -7.17
N ARG A 8 -10.04 -11.50 -6.83
CA ARG A 8 -10.73 -12.75 -6.50
C ARG A 8 -10.20 -13.32 -5.20
N PRO A 9 -11.05 -13.97 -4.40
CA PRO A 9 -10.58 -14.74 -3.24
C PRO A 9 -9.43 -15.68 -3.60
N GLY A 10 -8.38 -15.66 -2.80
CA GLY A 10 -7.15 -16.40 -3.03
C GLY A 10 -6.05 -15.60 -3.75
N ASP A 11 -6.35 -14.43 -4.32
CA ASP A 11 -5.30 -13.55 -4.86
C ASP A 11 -4.48 -12.93 -3.70
N ARG A 12 -3.25 -12.49 -3.99
CA ARG A 12 -2.35 -11.81 -3.06
C ARG A 12 -2.29 -10.31 -3.32
N VAL A 13 -2.13 -9.54 -2.26
CA VAL A 13 -1.91 -8.08 -2.33
C VAL A 13 -0.42 -7.79 -2.14
N LEU A 14 0.19 -7.17 -3.16
CA LEU A 14 1.59 -6.75 -3.16
C LEU A 14 1.68 -5.22 -3.12
N ILE A 15 2.73 -4.70 -2.49
CA ILE A 15 3.12 -3.28 -2.55
C ILE A 15 4.56 -3.15 -3.03
N SER A 16 4.86 -2.09 -3.78
CA SER A 16 6.17 -1.92 -4.42
C SER A 16 7.26 -1.38 -3.50
N GLY A 17 6.94 -0.95 -2.30
CA GLY A 17 7.94 -0.41 -1.37
C GLY A 17 7.34 0.12 -0.08
N THR A 18 8.16 0.85 0.69
CA THR A 18 7.79 1.43 1.98
C THR A 18 6.65 2.42 1.86
N ILE A 19 5.80 2.49 2.88
CA ILE A 19 4.62 3.37 2.90
C ILE A 19 4.82 4.56 3.85
N GLY A 20 4.17 5.69 3.53
CA GLY A 20 4.14 6.89 4.34
C GLY A 20 5.32 7.85 4.11
N ASP A 21 6.36 7.45 3.36
CA ASP A 21 7.56 8.26 3.15
C ASP A 21 7.22 9.65 2.57
N HIS A 22 6.47 9.70 1.46
CA HIS A 22 6.08 10.94 0.81
C HIS A 22 5.27 11.85 1.75
N GLY A 23 4.17 11.34 2.31
CA GLY A 23 3.27 12.13 3.11
C GLY A 23 3.95 12.71 4.36
N ILE A 24 4.77 11.92 5.05
CA ILE A 24 5.52 12.40 6.22
C ILE A 24 6.60 13.40 5.80
N ALA A 25 7.30 13.20 4.68
CA ALA A 25 8.28 14.17 4.16
C ALA A 25 7.64 15.54 3.88
N ILE A 26 6.46 15.57 3.24
CA ILE A 26 5.75 16.81 2.96
C ILE A 26 5.23 17.46 4.25
N MET A 27 4.68 16.67 5.18
CA MET A 27 4.19 17.19 6.45
C MET A 27 5.31 17.78 7.31
N SER A 28 6.48 17.16 7.36
CA SER A 28 7.62 17.67 8.11
C SER A 28 8.03 19.07 7.65
N VAL A 29 8.05 19.29 6.34
CA VAL A 29 8.37 20.62 5.77
C VAL A 29 7.28 21.65 6.09
N ARG A 30 5.99 21.27 5.99
CA ARG A 30 4.86 22.19 6.21
C ARG A 30 4.68 22.59 7.66
N GLU A 31 4.86 21.65 8.57
CA GLU A 31 4.69 21.86 10.01
C GLU A 31 5.97 22.32 10.70
N GLY A 32 7.09 22.45 9.96
CA GLY A 32 8.38 22.82 10.51
C GLY A 32 8.94 21.80 11.50
N LEU A 33 8.58 20.53 11.31
CA LEU A 33 9.06 19.44 12.17
C LEU A 33 10.49 19.07 11.79
N GLU A 34 11.40 19.21 12.72
CA GLU A 34 12.78 18.73 12.56
C GLU A 34 12.86 17.29 13.06
N PHE A 35 13.11 16.36 12.14
CA PHE A 35 13.47 14.99 12.50
C PHE A 35 14.99 14.83 12.45
N GLU A 36 15.55 13.97 13.29
CA GLU A 36 16.99 13.67 13.27
C GLU A 36 17.48 13.14 11.91
N THR A 37 16.58 12.53 11.15
CA THR A 37 16.83 11.99 9.80
C THR A 37 16.04 12.78 8.76
N VAL A 38 16.70 13.18 7.67
CA VAL A 38 16.03 13.81 6.54
C VAL A 38 15.10 12.78 5.87
N LEU A 39 13.80 13.06 5.93
CA LEU A 39 12.80 12.29 5.19
C LEU A 39 12.62 12.94 3.81
N GLU A 40 12.98 12.21 2.78
CA GLU A 40 12.81 12.64 1.39
C GLU A 40 11.56 12.01 0.77
N SER A 41 10.89 12.76 -0.08
CA SER A 41 9.81 12.23 -0.90
C SER A 41 10.35 11.14 -1.83
N ASP A 42 9.66 10.02 -1.89
CA ASP A 42 9.96 8.87 -2.75
C ASP A 42 9.18 8.90 -4.08
N SER A 43 8.66 10.07 -4.46
CA SER A 43 7.97 10.26 -5.74
C SER A 43 8.84 9.82 -6.91
N ALA A 44 8.35 8.89 -7.71
CA ALA A 44 9.08 8.31 -8.83
C ALA A 44 8.14 7.81 -9.94
N PRO A 45 8.58 7.82 -11.22
CA PRO A 45 7.81 7.26 -12.32
C PRO A 45 7.81 5.73 -12.27
N LEU A 46 6.62 5.12 -12.16
CA LEU A 46 6.46 3.68 -11.96
C LEU A 46 6.20 2.87 -13.24
N HIS A 47 6.22 3.52 -14.42
CA HIS A 47 5.84 2.86 -15.67
C HIS A 47 6.73 1.66 -16.03
N ASP A 48 8.04 1.73 -15.76
CA ASP A 48 8.95 0.62 -16.06
C ASP A 48 8.76 -0.55 -15.09
N LEU A 49 8.56 -0.26 -13.80
CA LEU A 49 8.21 -1.29 -12.81
C LEU A 49 6.90 -1.98 -13.18
N ALA A 50 5.86 -1.21 -13.50
CA ALA A 50 4.56 -1.76 -13.89
C ALA A 50 4.66 -2.63 -15.16
N ARG A 51 5.45 -2.19 -16.16
CA ARG A 51 5.72 -2.98 -17.37
C ARG A 51 6.42 -4.29 -17.03
N THR A 52 7.50 -4.23 -16.26
CA THR A 52 8.27 -5.40 -15.84
C THR A 52 7.39 -6.43 -15.12
N MET A 53 6.49 -5.96 -14.25
CA MET A 53 5.52 -6.83 -13.57
C MET A 53 4.52 -7.48 -14.55
N LEU A 54 3.99 -6.72 -15.52
CA LEU A 54 3.04 -7.22 -16.51
C LEU A 54 3.68 -8.20 -17.51
N ASP A 55 4.94 -7.97 -17.85
CA ASP A 55 5.72 -8.90 -18.69
C ASP A 55 5.96 -10.23 -17.95
N ALA A 56 6.21 -10.16 -16.64
CA ALA A 56 6.37 -11.35 -15.79
C ALA A 56 5.05 -12.09 -15.53
N CYS A 57 3.93 -11.37 -15.42
CA CYS A 57 2.62 -11.94 -15.14
C CYS A 57 1.49 -11.11 -15.82
N PRO A 58 1.07 -11.48 -17.04
CA PRO A 58 -0.06 -10.84 -17.71
C PRO A 58 -1.40 -11.00 -16.99
N GLU A 59 -1.47 -11.91 -16.01
CA GLU A 59 -2.68 -12.24 -15.24
C GLU A 59 -2.88 -11.38 -14.00
N ILE A 60 -2.01 -10.40 -13.75
CA ILE A 60 -2.22 -9.40 -12.70
C ILE A 60 -3.62 -8.80 -12.85
N ARG A 61 -4.38 -8.79 -11.75
CA ARG A 61 -5.79 -8.38 -11.73
C ARG A 61 -5.94 -6.87 -11.78
N CYS A 62 -5.17 -6.20 -10.93
CA CYS A 62 -5.26 -4.78 -10.66
C CYS A 62 -3.89 -4.23 -10.32
N MET A 63 -3.64 -2.99 -10.73
CA MET A 63 -2.56 -2.14 -10.21
C MET A 63 -3.18 -0.79 -9.85
N ARG A 64 -2.76 -0.22 -8.73
CA ARG A 64 -3.23 1.06 -8.22
C ARG A 64 -2.17 1.78 -7.41
N ASP A 65 -2.10 3.09 -7.57
CA ASP A 65 -1.31 3.98 -6.74
C ASP A 65 -2.06 4.31 -5.43
N PRO A 66 -1.45 4.15 -4.26
CA PRO A 66 -2.04 4.50 -2.96
C PRO A 66 -1.77 5.96 -2.60
N THR A 67 -2.22 6.91 -3.43
CA THR A 67 -2.01 8.35 -3.26
C THR A 67 -2.87 8.91 -2.14
N ARG A 68 -3.91 9.65 -2.45
CA ARG A 68 -4.79 10.27 -1.44
C ARG A 68 -5.50 9.23 -0.58
N GLY A 69 -5.40 9.38 0.76
CA GLY A 69 -5.95 8.43 1.73
C GLY A 69 -5.16 7.13 1.83
N GLY A 70 -3.97 7.08 1.20
CA GLY A 70 -2.99 6.02 1.37
C GLY A 70 -3.45 4.63 0.92
N VAL A 71 -2.80 3.63 1.48
CA VAL A 71 -3.10 2.21 1.25
C VAL A 71 -4.54 1.87 1.68
N SER A 72 -5.01 2.49 2.78
CA SER A 72 -6.37 2.31 3.28
C SER A 72 -7.42 2.59 2.21
N SER A 73 -7.41 3.78 1.61
CA SER A 73 -8.41 4.16 0.60
C SER A 73 -8.32 3.29 -0.65
N ALA A 74 -7.10 3.03 -1.15
CA ALA A 74 -6.90 2.20 -2.33
C ALA A 74 -7.46 0.77 -2.15
N LEU A 75 -7.23 0.16 -0.98
CA LEU A 75 -7.73 -1.19 -0.69
C LEU A 75 -9.22 -1.24 -0.42
N ASN A 76 -9.80 -0.23 0.24
CA ASN A 76 -11.25 -0.15 0.45
C ASN A 76 -12.01 0.02 -0.88
N GLU A 77 -11.52 0.87 -1.78
CA GLU A 77 -12.10 1.03 -3.12
C GLU A 77 -12.03 -0.29 -3.91
N LEU A 78 -10.91 -1.01 -3.81
CA LEU A 78 -10.74 -2.33 -4.45
C LEU A 78 -11.70 -3.36 -3.86
N ALA A 79 -11.78 -3.46 -2.53
CA ALA A 79 -12.67 -4.38 -1.83
C ALA A 79 -14.14 -4.17 -2.24
N ALA A 80 -14.58 -2.91 -2.23
CA ALA A 80 -15.95 -2.55 -2.64
C ALA A 80 -16.19 -2.82 -4.14
N ALA A 81 -15.26 -2.45 -5.02
CA ALA A 81 -15.43 -2.60 -6.47
C ALA A 81 -15.43 -4.07 -6.91
N SER A 82 -14.66 -4.94 -6.25
CA SER A 82 -14.59 -6.39 -6.54
C SER A 82 -15.58 -7.20 -5.71
N ASN A 83 -16.25 -6.61 -4.72
CA ASN A 83 -17.13 -7.29 -3.76
C ASN A 83 -16.42 -8.46 -3.04
N VAL A 84 -15.22 -8.20 -2.54
CA VAL A 84 -14.36 -9.16 -1.81
C VAL A 84 -13.88 -8.54 -0.50
N GLY A 85 -13.41 -9.36 0.44
CA GLY A 85 -12.66 -8.89 1.58
C GLY A 85 -11.18 -8.76 1.24
N VAL A 86 -10.51 -7.82 1.91
CA VAL A 86 -9.05 -7.69 1.89
C VAL A 86 -8.53 -7.89 3.31
N HIS A 87 -7.63 -8.84 3.50
CA HIS A 87 -7.00 -9.13 4.78
C HIS A 87 -5.52 -8.76 4.74
N ILE A 88 -5.13 -7.70 5.45
CA ILE A 88 -3.76 -7.24 5.55
C ILE A 88 -3.08 -7.79 6.81
N HIS A 89 -1.78 -7.99 6.74
CA HIS A 89 -0.94 -8.43 7.85
C HIS A 89 -0.03 -7.27 8.26
N GLU A 90 -0.30 -6.65 9.42
CA GLU A 90 0.47 -5.50 9.91
C GLU A 90 1.99 -5.76 9.91
N PRO A 91 2.50 -6.93 10.36
CA PRO A 91 3.94 -7.20 10.34
C PRO A 91 4.56 -7.28 8.93
N ALA A 92 3.74 -7.43 7.89
CA ALA A 92 4.19 -7.48 6.51
C ALA A 92 4.21 -6.10 5.82
N LEU A 93 3.67 -5.07 6.48
CA LEU A 93 3.70 -3.71 5.95
C LEU A 93 5.12 -3.14 5.99
N PRO A 94 5.70 -2.75 4.85
CA PRO A 94 7.02 -2.15 4.84
C PRO A 94 6.94 -0.67 5.25
N VAL A 95 7.13 -0.38 6.53
CA VAL A 95 7.19 0.97 7.10
C VAL A 95 8.59 1.22 7.62
N ARG A 96 9.20 2.34 7.25
CA ARG A 96 10.51 2.74 7.79
C ARG A 96 10.36 3.15 9.26
N ALA A 97 11.37 2.88 10.07
CA ALA A 97 11.35 3.22 11.49
C ALA A 97 11.12 4.71 11.74
N GLU A 98 11.72 5.57 10.92
CA GLU A 98 11.57 7.02 11.00
C GLU A 98 10.13 7.47 10.68
N VAL A 99 9.50 6.82 9.70
CA VAL A 99 8.09 7.08 9.34
C VAL A 99 7.17 6.60 10.45
N SER A 100 7.43 5.41 11.01
CA SER A 100 6.65 4.89 12.14
C SER A 100 6.72 5.84 13.35
N ALA A 101 7.93 6.27 13.73
CA ALA A 101 8.12 7.20 14.84
C ALA A 101 7.43 8.55 14.60
N ALA A 102 7.51 9.09 13.38
CA ALA A 102 6.82 10.32 13.00
C ALA A 102 5.30 10.17 13.09
N CYS A 103 4.75 9.04 12.59
CA CYS A 103 3.33 8.75 12.69
C CYS A 103 2.86 8.64 14.15
N GLU A 104 3.63 7.98 15.02
CA GLU A 104 3.33 7.88 16.44
C GLU A 104 3.29 9.27 17.11
N MET A 105 4.27 10.12 16.85
CA MET A 105 4.33 11.49 17.38
C MET A 105 3.15 12.34 16.90
N LEU A 106 2.70 12.17 15.68
CA LEU A 106 1.62 12.95 15.06
C LEU A 106 0.23 12.33 15.28
N GLY A 107 0.14 11.16 15.90
CA GLY A 107 -1.12 10.42 16.06
C GLY A 107 -1.71 9.92 14.74
N LEU A 108 -0.86 9.59 13.77
CA LEU A 108 -1.24 9.13 12.44
C LEU A 108 -1.03 7.61 12.31
N ASP A 109 -1.82 6.99 11.45
CA ASP A 109 -1.60 5.61 11.02
C ASP A 109 -0.98 5.62 9.61
N PRO A 110 0.17 4.95 9.39
CA PRO A 110 0.85 4.90 8.09
C PRO A 110 -0.02 4.46 6.92
N LEU A 111 -1.06 3.63 7.20
CA LEU A 111 -1.99 3.18 6.17
C LEU A 111 -2.80 4.32 5.51
N TYR A 112 -2.98 5.43 6.20
CA TYR A 112 -3.74 6.59 5.72
C TYR A 112 -2.86 7.68 5.12
N VAL A 113 -1.54 7.57 5.30
CA VAL A 113 -0.59 8.55 4.78
C VAL A 113 -0.45 8.39 3.27
N ALA A 114 -0.49 9.52 2.54
CA ALA A 114 -0.36 9.52 1.10
C ALA A 114 1.00 9.00 0.62
N ASN A 115 0.99 8.23 -0.46
CA ASN A 115 2.19 7.73 -1.12
C ASN A 115 2.22 8.22 -2.57
N GLU A 116 3.37 8.66 -2.99
CA GLU A 116 3.67 8.97 -4.37
C GLU A 116 4.63 7.99 -5.00
N GLY A 117 5.15 7.57 -5.83
CA GLY A 117 6.17 6.58 -6.20
C GLY A 117 5.95 5.15 -5.70
N LYS A 118 4.69 4.79 -5.35
CA LYS A 118 4.32 3.43 -4.94
C LYS A 118 3.12 2.92 -5.72
N LEU A 119 3.06 1.60 -5.91
CA LEU A 119 1.89 0.92 -6.45
C LEU A 119 1.52 -0.31 -5.61
N ILE A 120 0.21 -0.58 -5.56
CA ILE A 120 -0.37 -1.81 -5.05
C ILE A 120 -0.76 -2.67 -6.27
N ALA A 121 -0.49 -3.97 -6.19
CA ALA A 121 -0.91 -4.93 -7.20
C ALA A 121 -1.68 -6.09 -6.56
N VAL A 122 -2.71 -6.57 -7.26
CA VAL A 122 -3.41 -7.81 -6.91
C VAL A 122 -3.02 -8.88 -7.92
N VAL A 123 -2.44 -9.97 -7.41
CA VAL A 123 -1.76 -11.00 -8.20
C VAL A 123 -2.31 -12.37 -7.82
N PRO A 124 -2.59 -13.26 -8.79
CA PRO A 124 -2.94 -14.65 -8.47
C PRO A 124 -1.87 -15.30 -7.60
N THR A 125 -2.29 -16.05 -6.55
CA THR A 125 -1.36 -16.66 -5.59
C THR A 125 -0.24 -17.45 -6.25
N VAL A 126 -0.55 -18.18 -7.31
CA VAL A 126 0.44 -19.02 -8.03
C VAL A 126 1.58 -18.22 -8.66
N HIS A 127 1.39 -16.93 -8.88
CA HIS A 127 2.39 -16.02 -9.49
C HIS A 127 2.97 -15.01 -8.48
N ALA A 128 2.43 -14.92 -7.26
CA ALA A 128 2.74 -13.84 -6.34
C ALA A 128 4.23 -13.78 -5.95
N GLU A 129 4.84 -14.91 -5.63
CA GLU A 129 6.26 -14.96 -5.28
C GLU A 129 7.17 -14.65 -6.47
N HIS A 130 6.79 -15.10 -7.66
CA HIS A 130 7.53 -14.77 -8.89
C HIS A 130 7.48 -13.26 -9.15
N VAL A 131 6.28 -12.66 -9.12
CA VAL A 131 6.12 -11.21 -9.33
C VAL A 131 6.87 -10.42 -8.25
N LEU A 132 6.79 -10.84 -6.97
CA LEU A 132 7.55 -10.22 -5.89
C LEU A 132 9.06 -10.25 -6.15
N SER A 133 9.58 -11.39 -6.60
CA SER A 133 11.00 -11.53 -6.94
C SER A 133 11.41 -10.56 -8.07
N VAL A 134 10.59 -10.47 -9.11
CA VAL A 134 10.81 -9.55 -10.23
C VAL A 134 10.75 -8.09 -9.77
N MET A 135 9.78 -7.73 -8.93
CA MET A 135 9.69 -6.39 -8.35
C MET A 135 10.97 -6.03 -7.58
N ARG A 136 11.47 -6.93 -6.74
CA ARG A 136 12.66 -6.69 -5.90
C ARG A 136 13.95 -6.52 -6.70
N GLN A 137 14.03 -7.02 -7.92
CA GLN A 137 15.15 -6.80 -8.82
C GLN A 137 15.13 -5.41 -9.46
N HIS A 138 13.96 -4.75 -9.50
CA HIS A 138 13.83 -3.40 -10.01
C HIS A 138 14.24 -2.35 -8.95
N PRO A 139 14.96 -1.28 -9.31
CA PRO A 139 15.39 -0.25 -8.35
C PRO A 139 14.27 0.33 -7.48
N LEU A 140 13.09 0.56 -8.07
CA LEU A 140 11.91 1.11 -7.39
C LEU A 140 11.07 0.04 -6.65
N GLY A 141 11.45 -1.21 -6.73
CA GLY A 141 10.74 -2.33 -6.11
C GLY A 141 11.53 -3.09 -5.05
N ARG A 142 12.72 -2.64 -4.66
CA ARG A 142 13.62 -3.36 -3.73
C ARG A 142 12.95 -3.73 -2.41
N ASN A 143 12.09 -2.86 -1.90
CA ASN A 143 11.36 -3.05 -0.65
C ASN A 143 9.94 -3.56 -0.86
N SER A 144 9.67 -4.20 -2.00
CA SER A 144 8.36 -4.80 -2.27
C SER A 144 8.04 -5.91 -1.28
N ALA A 145 6.77 -6.02 -0.93
CA ALA A 145 6.27 -7.02 0.00
C ALA A 145 4.89 -7.53 -0.41
N ILE A 146 4.58 -8.76 -0.06
CA ILE A 146 3.21 -9.27 -0.01
C ILE A 146 2.65 -8.83 1.33
N ILE A 147 1.62 -7.98 1.31
CA ILE A 147 1.06 -7.36 2.51
C ILE A 147 -0.26 -7.97 2.96
N GLY A 148 -0.86 -8.85 2.16
CA GLY A 148 -2.14 -9.46 2.50
C GLY A 148 -2.74 -10.32 1.41
N ASP A 149 -3.98 -10.70 1.64
CA ASP A 149 -4.76 -11.65 0.85
C ASP A 149 -6.12 -11.08 0.48
N ILE A 150 -6.63 -11.50 -0.68
CA ILE A 150 -8.02 -11.31 -1.04
C ILE A 150 -8.81 -12.51 -0.50
N ILE A 151 -9.83 -12.24 0.29
CA ILE A 151 -10.64 -13.26 0.96
C ILE A 151 -12.10 -13.17 0.53
N GLN A 152 -12.84 -14.27 0.71
CA GLN A 152 -14.27 -14.31 0.41
C GLN A 152 -15.10 -13.64 1.52
N ASP A 153 -14.63 -13.77 2.76
CA ASP A 153 -15.31 -13.23 3.92
C ASP A 153 -15.20 -11.70 3.94
N HIS A 154 -16.15 -11.04 4.59
CA HIS A 154 -16.20 -9.58 4.74
C HIS A 154 -16.16 -8.80 3.42
N PRO A 155 -17.05 -9.10 2.43
CA PRO A 155 -17.04 -8.43 1.14
C PRO A 155 -17.21 -6.91 1.27
N GLY A 156 -16.38 -6.17 0.55
CA GLY A 156 -16.34 -4.71 0.60
C GLY A 156 -15.58 -4.12 1.79
N MET A 157 -14.92 -4.94 2.59
CA MET A 157 -14.19 -4.51 3.80
C MET A 157 -12.70 -4.82 3.71
N VAL A 158 -11.92 -3.99 4.38
CA VAL A 158 -10.49 -4.24 4.65
C VAL A 158 -10.31 -4.54 6.12
N ILE A 159 -9.67 -5.66 6.43
CA ILE A 159 -9.36 -6.10 7.79
C ILE A 159 -7.85 -6.20 7.91
N MET A 160 -7.31 -5.77 9.04
CA MET A 160 -5.90 -5.92 9.34
C MET A 160 -5.69 -6.78 10.58
N ARG A 161 -4.87 -7.81 10.45
CA ARG A 161 -4.33 -8.58 11.57
C ARG A 161 -3.19 -7.79 12.20
N SER A 162 -3.36 -7.41 13.46
CA SER A 162 -2.35 -6.67 14.21
C SER A 162 -1.17 -7.55 14.66
N VAL A 163 -0.05 -6.93 15.00
CA VAL A 163 1.15 -7.60 15.55
C VAL A 163 0.81 -8.43 16.80
N ILE A 164 -0.13 -7.96 17.62
CA ILE A 164 -0.57 -8.63 18.86
C ILE A 164 -1.67 -9.68 18.64
N GLY A 165 -2.06 -9.92 17.36
CA GLY A 165 -2.98 -11.00 16.99
C GLY A 165 -4.47 -10.64 16.96
N GLY A 166 -4.86 -9.40 17.23
CA GLY A 166 -6.24 -8.92 17.05
C GLY A 166 -6.52 -8.49 15.61
N ASP A 167 -7.79 -8.58 15.18
CA ASP A 167 -8.24 -8.05 13.90
C ASP A 167 -8.92 -6.70 14.10
N ARG A 168 -8.60 -5.72 13.22
CA ARG A 168 -9.31 -4.44 13.15
C ARG A 168 -9.80 -4.14 11.75
N VAL A 169 -10.92 -3.47 11.65
CA VAL A 169 -11.40 -2.94 10.38
C VAL A 169 -10.60 -1.70 10.01
N VAL A 170 -10.09 -1.68 8.78
CA VAL A 170 -9.44 -0.50 8.19
C VAL A 170 -10.47 0.21 7.32
N THR A 171 -11.00 1.32 7.81
CA THR A 171 -12.03 2.10 7.10
C THR A 171 -11.40 3.05 6.09
N MET A 172 -12.19 3.51 5.11
CA MET A 172 -11.76 4.65 4.29
C MET A 172 -11.51 5.88 5.17
N LEU A 173 -10.57 6.72 4.73
CA LEU A 173 -10.34 8.01 5.36
C LEU A 173 -11.64 8.82 5.35
N ALA A 174 -12.20 9.09 6.53
CA ALA A 174 -13.37 9.92 6.70
C ALA A 174 -12.91 11.35 7.05
N GLY A 175 -13.16 12.31 6.15
CA GLY A 175 -12.76 13.70 6.33
C GLY A 175 -11.33 14.03 5.91
N GLU A 176 -10.93 15.29 6.07
CA GLU A 176 -9.57 15.77 5.81
C GLU A 176 -8.73 15.58 7.08
N GLN A 177 -8.22 14.39 7.34
CA GLN A 177 -7.27 14.15 8.45
C GLN A 177 -5.85 14.64 8.13
N LEU A 178 -5.55 14.83 6.86
CA LEU A 178 -4.26 15.32 6.39
C LEU A 178 -4.50 16.54 5.48
N PRO A 179 -3.66 17.58 5.57
CA PRO A 179 -3.72 18.66 4.60
C PRO A 179 -3.55 18.10 3.19
N ARG A 180 -4.19 18.72 2.20
CA ARG A 180 -4.03 18.35 0.78
C ARG A 180 -2.55 18.38 0.42
N ILE A 181 -1.97 17.21 0.18
CA ILE A 181 -0.54 17.00 -0.05
C ILE A 181 -0.22 17.02 -1.57
N CYS A 182 -1.27 16.90 -2.39
CA CYS A 182 -1.18 16.93 -3.86
C CYS A 182 -1.91 18.13 -4.42
#